data_c919d3acbc674777de83b77579e90795
#
_entry.id   c919d3acbc674777de83b77579e90795
#
_cell.length_a   1.000
_cell.length_b   1.000
_cell.length_c   1.000
_cell.angle_alpha   90.00
_cell.angle_beta   90.00
_cell.angle_gamma   90.00
#
_symmetry.space_group_name_H-M   'P 1'
#
loop_
_entity.id
_entity.type
_entity.pdbx_description
1 polymer ?
#
loop_
_entity_poly.entity_id
_entity_poly.type
_entity_poly.pdbx_seq_one_letter_code
_entity_poly.pdbx_strand_id
1 'polypeptide(L)'
;MKSRFLKAAFALVSACTLMACTPEKENNAAQDAAKTAAPATEAAQQTKDENMNKLTLTAEWDKVFPKSDKVEHSKVTFKNHFGIELAADMFVPKDTSLKVNGKFPAIAVSGPFGAVKEQSSGLYAQQMAERGFLTIAFDPSFTGESGGEPRYMNSPDINTEDFMASVDFLSTRDNVDPERIGIIGICGWGGMAINAAGIDTRVKATVASTMYDMSRVTANGYFDSANNADARNEARKALMAQRTKDFKNGTYDLAGGVVDPLPDDAPYFVKDYYAYYKTPRGYHKRSLNSNKGWAASAGTSLMNTKLLAYADEIRNPVLIIHGEKAHSRYFGEGAFEKMTGKKANVPAKLDATKNWSKTVGNKELLVIPGASHVDLYDNLEKIPFEKLNEFFKTNLK
;
A
#
# COMPACT_ATOMS: atom_id res chain seq x y z
N MET A 1 15.81 28.49 -12.36
CA MET A 1 14.50 27.82 -12.38
C MET A 1 14.51 26.34 -11.94
N LYS A 2 15.62 25.58 -12.08
CA LYS A 2 15.70 24.14 -11.72
C LYS A 2 15.70 23.82 -10.21
N SER A 3 16.02 24.78 -9.32
CA SER A 3 16.18 24.50 -7.89
C SER A 3 14.88 24.60 -7.04
N ARG A 4 13.83 25.22 -7.55
CA ARG A 4 12.54 25.36 -6.84
C ARG A 4 11.60 24.14 -7.05
N PHE A 5 11.75 23.42 -8.17
CA PHE A 5 10.95 22.22 -8.44
C PHE A 5 11.25 21.04 -7.51
N LEU A 6 12.46 21.00 -6.93
CA LEU A 6 12.87 19.89 -6.05
C LEU A 6 12.18 19.91 -4.67
N LYS A 7 11.73 21.08 -4.19
CA LYS A 7 11.16 21.19 -2.84
C LYS A 7 9.69 20.73 -2.73
N ALA A 8 8.90 20.86 -3.79
CA ALA A 8 7.49 20.46 -3.78
C ALA A 8 7.29 18.93 -3.91
N ALA A 9 8.22 18.23 -4.56
CA ALA A 9 8.14 16.77 -4.70
C ALA A 9 8.52 16.01 -3.41
N PHE A 10 9.27 16.63 -2.51
CA PHE A 10 9.66 16.05 -1.22
C PHE A 10 8.52 15.98 -0.19
N ALA A 11 7.48 16.80 -0.33
CA ALA A 11 6.37 16.86 0.61
C ALA A 11 5.51 15.59 0.67
N LEU A 12 5.58 14.72 -0.33
CA LEU A 12 4.83 13.45 -0.35
C LEU A 12 5.57 12.28 0.34
N VAL A 13 6.85 12.43 0.64
CA VAL A 13 7.65 11.37 1.28
C VAL A 13 8.36 11.82 2.56
N SER A 14 8.60 13.11 2.76
CA SER A 14 9.19 13.63 4.02
C SER A 14 9.18 15.16 4.01
N ALA A 15 8.24 15.77 4.70
CA ALA A 15 8.27 17.20 5.00
C ALA A 15 9.22 17.45 6.17
N CYS A 16 10.51 17.61 5.90
CA CYS A 16 11.45 18.23 6.85
C CYS A 16 11.65 19.69 6.45
N THR A 17 10.83 20.57 6.98
CA THR A 17 11.07 22.02 6.96
C THR A 17 12.00 22.35 8.12
N LEU A 18 13.23 22.78 7.80
CA LEU A 18 14.15 23.38 8.75
C LEU A 18 13.58 24.74 9.24
N MET A 19 13.10 24.78 10.46
CA MET A 19 13.02 26.01 11.24
C MET A 19 14.03 25.94 12.38
N ALA A 20 14.96 26.88 12.34
CA ALA A 20 15.93 27.10 13.41
C ALA A 20 15.20 27.63 14.65
N CYS A 21 15.35 26.98 15.79
CA CYS A 21 15.02 27.55 17.10
C CYS A 21 16.28 27.53 17.97
N THR A 22 16.56 28.70 18.54
CA THR A 22 17.57 29.01 19.53
C THR A 22 17.30 28.29 20.87
N PRO A 23 18.33 28.02 21.68
CA PRO A 23 18.19 27.25 22.90
C PRO A 23 17.73 28.09 24.09
N GLU A 24 16.78 27.57 24.85
CA GLU A 24 16.47 28.00 26.20
C GLU A 24 16.84 26.95 27.25
N LYS A 25 17.23 27.48 28.42
CA LYS A 25 18.01 26.89 29.50
C LYS A 25 17.33 25.74 30.27
N GLU A 26 18.18 24.88 30.74
CA GLU A 26 17.95 23.81 31.73
C GLU A 26 17.34 24.33 33.05
N ASN A 27 16.48 23.51 33.65
CA ASN A 27 16.40 23.43 35.11
C ASN A 27 16.22 21.95 35.54
N ASN A 28 17.17 21.51 36.37
CA ASN A 28 17.23 20.23 37.04
C ASN A 28 16.19 20.12 38.16
N ALA A 29 15.56 18.98 38.32
CA ALA A 29 15.22 18.42 39.62
C ALA A 29 15.13 16.89 39.51
N ALA A 30 16.09 16.23 40.14
CA ALA A 30 16.08 14.79 40.39
C ALA A 30 15.32 14.51 41.71
N GLN A 31 14.61 13.41 41.83
CA GLN A 31 14.87 12.33 42.80
C GLN A 31 13.66 11.47 43.15
N ASP A 32 13.90 10.18 43.10
CA ASP A 32 13.41 9.10 43.97
C ASP A 32 11.90 8.82 44.16
N ALA A 33 11.50 7.65 43.68
CA ALA A 33 10.82 6.66 44.54
C ALA A 33 10.73 5.27 43.84
N ALA A 34 11.65 4.38 44.18
CA ALA A 34 11.42 2.95 44.03
C ALA A 34 10.41 2.49 45.08
N LYS A 35 9.28 1.91 44.66
CA LYS A 35 8.43 1.10 45.53
C LYS A 35 7.98 -0.16 44.82
N THR A 36 8.41 -1.25 45.35
CA THR A 36 8.04 -2.65 45.16
C THR A 36 6.56 -2.85 44.92
N ALA A 37 6.21 -3.43 43.77
CA ALA A 37 4.91 -4.04 43.52
C ALA A 37 5.06 -5.56 43.44
N ALA A 38 4.21 -6.25 44.21
CA ALA A 38 4.10 -7.71 44.23
C ALA A 38 3.59 -8.27 42.90
N PRO A 39 3.88 -9.54 42.55
CA PRO A 39 3.50 -10.10 41.27
C PRO A 39 1.96 -10.26 41.13
N ALA A 40 1.38 -9.56 40.19
CA ALA A 40 0.02 -9.87 39.75
C ALA A 40 0.02 -11.19 38.98
N THR A 41 -0.92 -12.07 39.32
CA THR A 41 -1.04 -13.42 38.78
C THR A 41 -1.18 -13.41 37.25
N GLU A 42 -0.51 -14.33 36.57
CA GLU A 42 -0.51 -14.51 35.10
C GLU A 42 -1.92 -14.53 34.46
N ALA A 43 -2.93 -15.01 35.16
CA ALA A 43 -4.32 -15.04 34.70
C ALA A 43 -4.96 -13.65 34.56
N ALA A 44 -4.53 -12.65 35.36
CA ALA A 44 -5.02 -11.27 35.25
C ALA A 44 -4.33 -10.49 34.12
N GLN A 45 -3.12 -10.92 33.72
CA GLN A 45 -2.37 -10.37 32.61
C GLN A 45 -2.96 -10.88 31.27
N GLN A 46 -3.25 -12.18 31.15
CA GLN A 46 -3.88 -12.76 29.95
C GLN A 46 -5.27 -12.17 29.67
N THR A 47 -6.11 -11.96 30.67
CA THR A 47 -7.44 -11.34 30.46
C THR A 47 -7.39 -9.85 30.14
N LYS A 48 -6.33 -9.13 30.53
CA LYS A 48 -6.09 -7.74 30.11
C LYS A 48 -5.58 -7.67 28.67
N ASP A 49 -4.71 -8.58 28.27
CA ASP A 49 -4.15 -8.62 26.90
C ASP A 49 -5.22 -9.04 25.87
N GLU A 50 -6.13 -9.96 26.23
CA GLU A 50 -7.25 -10.34 25.35
C GLU A 50 -8.27 -9.20 25.12
N ASN A 51 -8.44 -8.29 26.08
CA ASN A 51 -9.33 -7.13 25.94
C ASN A 51 -8.66 -5.89 25.30
N MET A 52 -7.33 -5.77 25.30
CA MET A 52 -6.61 -4.62 24.72
C MET A 52 -6.43 -4.67 23.21
N ASN A 53 -6.68 -5.81 22.54
CA ASN A 53 -6.39 -6.01 21.12
C ASN A 53 -7.63 -6.16 20.22
N LYS A 54 -8.85 -5.98 20.72
CA LYS A 54 -10.03 -6.09 19.85
C LYS A 54 -10.21 -4.84 19.02
N LEU A 55 -10.08 -4.97 17.70
CA LEU A 55 -10.28 -3.86 16.76
C LEU A 55 -11.71 -3.33 16.83
N THR A 56 -11.87 -2.02 16.75
CA THR A 56 -13.17 -1.37 16.60
C THR A 56 -13.47 -1.17 15.13
N LEU A 57 -14.34 -2.02 14.57
CA LEU A 57 -14.70 -1.99 13.16
C LEU A 57 -15.97 -1.16 12.95
N THR A 58 -15.97 -0.31 11.91
CA THR A 58 -17.14 0.48 11.51
C THR A 58 -18.17 -0.43 10.85
N ALA A 59 -19.39 -0.49 11.40
CA ALA A 59 -20.47 -1.33 10.86
C ALA A 59 -21.12 -0.74 9.59
N GLU A 60 -21.09 0.59 9.45
CA GLU A 60 -21.72 1.31 8.35
C GLU A 60 -20.92 1.18 7.04
N TRP A 61 -21.61 1.39 5.92
CA TRP A 61 -20.97 1.50 4.61
C TRP A 61 -20.37 2.90 4.46
N ASP A 62 -19.12 3.08 4.87
CA ASP A 62 -18.39 4.34 4.81
C ASP A 62 -17.35 4.39 3.66
N LYS A 63 -17.57 3.59 2.62
CA LYS A 63 -16.68 3.51 1.46
C LYS A 63 -16.95 4.62 0.46
N VAL A 64 -15.90 5.05 -0.25
CA VAL A 64 -15.99 6.12 -1.26
C VAL A 64 -16.57 5.64 -2.61
N PHE A 65 -17.04 4.41 -2.66
CA PHE A 65 -17.69 3.82 -3.82
C PHE A 65 -19.04 3.19 -3.45
N PRO A 66 -19.99 3.07 -4.39
CA PRO A 66 -21.31 2.52 -4.12
C PRO A 66 -21.23 1.02 -3.78
N LYS A 67 -22.14 0.59 -2.89
CA LYS A 67 -22.31 -0.83 -2.56
C LYS A 67 -22.95 -1.57 -3.74
N SER A 68 -22.39 -2.73 -4.09
CA SER A 68 -22.92 -3.61 -5.11
C SER A 68 -23.95 -4.59 -4.54
N ASP A 69 -25.00 -4.85 -5.26
CA ASP A 69 -26.01 -5.88 -4.97
C ASP A 69 -25.62 -7.28 -5.49
N LYS A 70 -24.54 -7.37 -6.29
CA LYS A 70 -24.02 -8.63 -6.85
C LYS A 70 -23.12 -9.41 -5.89
N VAL A 71 -22.78 -8.83 -4.75
CA VAL A 71 -21.88 -9.41 -3.77
C VAL A 71 -22.44 -9.33 -2.36
N GLU A 72 -22.06 -10.26 -1.50
CA GLU A 72 -22.25 -10.17 -0.06
C GLU A 72 -20.99 -9.55 0.56
N HIS A 73 -21.18 -8.60 1.47
CA HIS A 73 -20.09 -7.91 2.15
C HIS A 73 -20.13 -8.18 3.64
N SER A 74 -18.97 -8.47 4.22
CA SER A 74 -18.75 -8.57 5.66
C SER A 74 -17.35 -8.04 6.04
N LYS A 75 -17.19 -7.62 7.28
CA LYS A 75 -15.86 -7.33 7.83
C LYS A 75 -15.30 -8.57 8.49
N VAL A 76 -14.00 -8.80 8.31
CA VAL A 76 -13.25 -9.91 8.88
C VAL A 76 -11.93 -9.39 9.48
N THR A 77 -11.38 -10.15 10.42
CA THR A 77 -10.05 -9.89 10.97
C THR A 77 -9.20 -11.14 10.92
N PHE A 78 -7.90 -10.97 10.81
CA PHE A 78 -6.91 -12.05 10.89
C PHE A 78 -5.57 -11.49 11.39
N LYS A 79 -4.72 -12.33 11.96
CA LYS A 79 -3.42 -11.92 12.48
C LYS A 79 -2.31 -12.25 11.50
N ASN A 80 -1.33 -11.36 11.39
CA ASN A 80 -0.06 -11.66 10.74
C ASN A 80 0.92 -12.36 11.71
N HIS A 81 2.08 -12.80 11.23
CA HIS A 81 3.08 -13.49 12.05
C HIS A 81 3.70 -12.61 13.16
N PHE A 82 3.56 -11.29 13.06
CA PHE A 82 3.96 -10.36 14.12
C PHE A 82 2.88 -10.18 15.20
N GLY A 83 1.77 -10.93 15.11
CA GLY A 83 0.65 -10.85 16.04
C GLY A 83 -0.23 -9.62 15.86
N ILE A 84 0.01 -8.82 14.83
CA ILE A 84 -0.82 -7.66 14.49
C ILE A 84 -2.14 -8.13 13.87
N GLU A 85 -3.27 -7.69 14.45
CA GLU A 85 -4.58 -7.98 13.90
C GLU A 85 -4.91 -7.03 12.76
N LEU A 86 -5.20 -7.60 11.58
CA LEU A 86 -5.56 -6.88 10.38
C LEU A 86 -7.08 -6.86 10.20
N ALA A 87 -7.62 -5.72 9.77
CA ALA A 87 -9.01 -5.54 9.41
C ALA A 87 -9.18 -5.60 7.89
N ALA A 88 -10.16 -6.35 7.43
CA ALA A 88 -10.48 -6.44 6.01
C ALA A 88 -11.98 -6.39 5.73
N ASP A 89 -12.33 -5.91 4.55
CA ASP A 89 -13.64 -6.08 3.93
C ASP A 89 -13.61 -7.32 3.04
N MET A 90 -14.46 -8.29 3.30
CA MET A 90 -14.63 -9.49 2.49
C MET A 90 -15.86 -9.37 1.61
N PHE A 91 -15.69 -9.66 0.31
CA PHE A 91 -16.76 -9.68 -0.68
C PHE A 91 -16.90 -11.09 -1.23
N VAL A 92 -18.06 -11.70 -1.01
CA VAL A 92 -18.40 -13.02 -1.53
C VAL A 92 -19.30 -12.86 -2.74
N PRO A 93 -18.93 -13.36 -3.93
CA PRO A 93 -19.75 -13.22 -5.11
C PRO A 93 -21.04 -14.02 -5.00
N LYS A 94 -22.14 -13.44 -5.49
CA LYS A 94 -23.40 -14.19 -5.72
C LYS A 94 -23.31 -15.07 -6.97
N ASP A 95 -22.47 -14.67 -7.94
CA ASP A 95 -22.12 -15.52 -9.08
C ASP A 95 -21.19 -16.64 -8.64
N THR A 96 -21.62 -17.86 -8.81
CA THR A 96 -20.86 -19.07 -8.44
C THR A 96 -20.20 -19.78 -9.62
N SER A 97 -20.20 -19.16 -10.79
CA SER A 97 -19.69 -19.76 -12.06
C SER A 97 -18.21 -20.13 -12.01
N LEU A 98 -17.41 -19.46 -11.16
CA LEU A 98 -16.00 -19.78 -10.99
C LEU A 98 -15.70 -20.81 -9.90
N LYS A 99 -16.72 -21.33 -9.21
CA LYS A 99 -16.52 -22.41 -8.24
C LYS A 99 -16.08 -23.71 -8.93
N VAL A 100 -15.10 -24.36 -8.32
CA VAL A 100 -14.71 -25.72 -8.64
C VAL A 100 -14.82 -26.52 -7.35
N ASN A 101 -15.52 -27.64 -7.37
CA ASN A 101 -15.79 -28.47 -6.19
C ASN A 101 -16.37 -27.66 -4.99
N GLY A 102 -17.24 -26.69 -5.28
CA GLY A 102 -17.87 -25.84 -4.27
C GLY A 102 -17.01 -24.68 -3.74
N LYS A 103 -15.75 -24.55 -4.20
CA LYS A 103 -14.78 -23.55 -3.70
C LYS A 103 -14.50 -22.46 -4.74
N PHE A 104 -14.40 -21.21 -4.27
CA PHE A 104 -14.04 -20.07 -5.10
C PHE A 104 -12.52 -19.94 -5.30
N PRO A 105 -12.07 -19.39 -6.44
CA PRO A 105 -10.78 -18.73 -6.50
C PRO A 105 -10.86 -17.44 -5.66
N ALA A 106 -9.75 -17.04 -5.02
CA ALA A 106 -9.75 -15.87 -4.15
C ALA A 106 -8.66 -14.86 -4.48
N ILE A 107 -8.90 -13.57 -4.13
CA ILE A 107 -7.96 -12.49 -4.37
C ILE A 107 -7.88 -11.59 -3.13
N ALA A 108 -6.66 -11.35 -2.62
CA ALA A 108 -6.40 -10.33 -1.61
C ALA A 108 -5.93 -9.03 -2.26
N VAL A 109 -6.46 -7.90 -1.78
CA VAL A 109 -6.21 -6.58 -2.36
C VAL A 109 -5.77 -5.59 -1.28
N SER A 110 -4.73 -4.78 -1.56
CA SER A 110 -4.35 -3.67 -0.68
C SER A 110 -3.75 -2.48 -1.44
N GLY A 111 -3.76 -1.33 -0.79
CA GLY A 111 -3.25 -0.05 -1.31
C GLY A 111 -4.36 0.93 -1.67
N PRO A 112 -4.01 2.13 -2.12
CA PRO A 112 -2.66 2.73 -2.26
C PRO A 112 -1.93 2.98 -0.93
N PHE A 113 -0.63 3.30 -1.00
CA PHE A 113 0.19 3.64 0.18
C PHE A 113 -0.36 4.90 0.87
N GLY A 114 -0.81 4.76 2.14
CA GLY A 114 -1.47 5.82 2.88
C GLY A 114 -2.99 5.95 2.64
N ALA A 115 -3.57 5.08 1.82
CA ALA A 115 -5.02 4.90 1.70
C ALA A 115 -5.53 3.86 2.72
N VAL A 116 -6.84 3.65 2.71
CA VAL A 116 -7.54 2.62 3.50
C VAL A 116 -8.41 1.76 2.58
N LYS A 117 -8.82 0.59 3.08
CA LYS A 117 -9.63 -0.38 2.33
C LYS A 117 -10.99 0.16 1.85
N GLU A 118 -11.47 1.23 2.44
CA GLU A 118 -12.69 1.93 2.05
C GLU A 118 -12.54 2.77 0.77
N GLN A 119 -11.31 2.83 0.23
CA GLN A 119 -10.97 3.57 -1.00
C GLN A 119 -10.70 2.60 -2.16
N SER A 120 -9.63 2.81 -2.92
CA SER A 120 -9.30 2.08 -4.16
C SER A 120 -9.25 0.56 -3.99
N SER A 121 -8.61 0.03 -2.94
CA SER A 121 -8.51 -1.43 -2.76
C SER A 121 -9.86 -2.11 -2.57
N GLY A 122 -10.78 -1.48 -1.84
CA GLY A 122 -12.14 -1.99 -1.70
C GLY A 122 -12.92 -1.97 -3.01
N LEU A 123 -12.74 -0.91 -3.83
CA LEU A 123 -13.34 -0.86 -5.17
C LEU A 123 -12.83 -2.02 -6.04
N TYR A 124 -11.51 -2.25 -6.09
CA TYR A 124 -10.94 -3.37 -6.84
C TYR A 124 -11.47 -4.71 -6.33
N ALA A 125 -11.53 -4.89 -5.01
CA ALA A 125 -12.05 -6.12 -4.41
C ALA A 125 -13.51 -6.35 -4.78
N GLN A 126 -14.37 -5.34 -4.65
CA GLN A 126 -15.78 -5.44 -5.05
C GLN A 126 -15.92 -5.75 -6.54
N GLN A 127 -15.19 -5.05 -7.41
CA GLN A 127 -15.25 -5.26 -8.85
C GLN A 127 -14.79 -6.66 -9.28
N MET A 128 -13.77 -7.21 -8.62
CA MET A 128 -13.35 -8.59 -8.88
C MET A 128 -14.34 -9.62 -8.30
N ALA A 129 -14.98 -9.30 -7.17
CA ALA A 129 -16.05 -10.14 -6.62
C ALA A 129 -17.29 -10.18 -7.52
N GLU A 130 -17.68 -9.06 -8.15
CA GLU A 130 -18.75 -9.03 -9.16
C GLU A 130 -18.46 -9.94 -10.36
N ARG A 131 -17.19 -10.31 -10.57
CA ARG A 131 -16.73 -11.20 -11.64
C ARG A 131 -16.48 -12.64 -11.20
N GLY A 132 -16.90 -12.99 -9.97
CA GLY A 132 -16.95 -14.35 -9.46
C GLY A 132 -15.78 -14.78 -8.55
N PHE A 133 -14.84 -13.91 -8.19
CA PHE A 133 -13.78 -14.22 -7.23
C PHE A 133 -14.23 -13.88 -5.80
N LEU A 134 -13.95 -14.72 -4.82
CA LEU A 134 -14.03 -14.30 -3.43
C LEU A 134 -12.87 -13.34 -3.16
N THR A 135 -13.15 -12.15 -2.62
CA THR A 135 -12.09 -11.16 -2.43
C THR A 135 -12.06 -10.60 -1.01
N ILE A 136 -10.88 -10.16 -0.59
CA ILE A 136 -10.71 -9.31 0.58
C ILE A 136 -9.92 -8.05 0.20
N ALA A 137 -10.34 -6.90 0.78
CA ALA A 137 -9.54 -5.68 0.81
C ALA A 137 -9.12 -5.41 2.25
N PHE A 138 -7.83 -5.37 2.56
CA PHE A 138 -7.35 -5.20 3.93
C PHE A 138 -6.63 -3.86 4.13
N ASP A 139 -6.79 -3.29 5.33
CA ASP A 139 -5.91 -2.24 5.81
C ASP A 139 -4.58 -2.87 6.24
N PRO A 140 -3.45 -2.31 5.81
CA PRO A 140 -2.16 -2.78 6.28
C PRO A 140 -1.92 -2.53 7.77
N SER A 141 -0.99 -3.28 8.36
CA SER A 141 -0.49 -3.02 9.72
C SER A 141 -0.22 -1.54 9.95
N PHE A 142 -0.56 -1.04 11.13
CA PHE A 142 -0.39 0.34 11.61
C PHE A 142 -1.35 1.37 11.02
N THR A 143 -2.26 1.01 10.13
CA THR A 143 -3.12 1.95 9.40
C THR A 143 -4.60 1.54 9.42
N GLY A 144 -5.48 2.47 9.08
CA GLY A 144 -6.91 2.23 8.97
C GLY A 144 -7.53 1.64 10.24
N GLU A 145 -8.31 0.58 10.08
CA GLU A 145 -8.91 -0.20 11.17
C GLU A 145 -8.02 -1.34 11.66
N SER A 146 -6.89 -1.65 10.97
CA SER A 146 -5.92 -2.64 11.42
C SER A 146 -5.13 -2.16 12.63
N GLY A 147 -4.64 -3.10 13.41
CA GLY A 147 -3.82 -2.86 14.58
C GLY A 147 -2.38 -2.47 14.28
N GLY A 148 -1.54 -2.62 15.28
CA GLY A 148 -0.11 -2.31 15.27
C GLY A 148 0.19 -0.94 15.86
N GLU A 149 1.21 -0.94 16.74
CA GLU A 149 1.72 0.26 17.41
C GLU A 149 3.25 0.35 17.19
N PRO A 150 3.78 1.57 17.08
CA PRO A 150 3.03 2.85 17.02
C PRO A 150 2.26 3.01 15.71
N ARG A 151 1.16 3.75 15.77
CA ARG A 151 0.31 4.00 14.57
C ARG A 151 1.06 4.78 13.49
N TYR A 152 0.59 4.63 12.25
CA TYR A 152 1.07 5.38 11.07
C TYR A 152 2.54 5.12 10.72
N MET A 153 3.03 3.96 11.13
CA MET A 153 4.32 3.43 10.70
C MET A 153 4.18 2.60 9.43
N ASN A 154 5.29 2.41 8.74
CA ASN A 154 5.42 1.41 7.69
C ASN A 154 6.69 0.58 7.89
N SER A 155 6.63 -0.66 7.46
CA SER A 155 7.77 -1.57 7.47
C SER A 155 7.71 -2.41 6.20
N PRO A 156 8.77 -2.42 5.38
CA PRO A 156 8.78 -3.25 4.16
C PRO A 156 8.61 -4.74 4.47
N ASP A 157 9.07 -5.20 5.61
CA ASP A 157 8.96 -6.57 6.07
C ASP A 157 7.53 -6.89 6.54
N ILE A 158 7.05 -6.18 7.56
CA ILE A 158 5.71 -6.39 8.14
C ILE A 158 4.62 -6.18 7.07
N ASN A 159 4.75 -5.16 6.22
CA ASN A 159 3.75 -4.88 5.21
C ASN A 159 3.79 -5.86 4.02
N THR A 160 4.91 -6.50 3.74
CA THR A 160 4.97 -7.66 2.84
C THR A 160 4.29 -8.87 3.47
N GLU A 161 4.53 -9.11 4.77
CA GLU A 161 3.91 -10.17 5.56
C GLU A 161 2.37 -10.01 5.62
N ASP A 162 1.84 -8.79 5.65
CA ASP A 162 0.39 -8.55 5.63
C ASP A 162 -0.30 -9.21 4.41
N PHE A 163 0.38 -9.25 3.23
CA PHE A 163 -0.11 -10.03 2.09
C PHE A 163 -0.04 -11.53 2.33
N MET A 164 1.04 -12.05 2.92
CA MET A 164 1.16 -13.49 3.20
C MET A 164 0.12 -13.93 4.24
N ALA A 165 -0.12 -13.14 5.28
CA ALA A 165 -1.18 -13.37 6.25
C ALA A 165 -2.59 -13.36 5.61
N SER A 166 -2.81 -12.52 4.59
CA SER A 166 -4.06 -12.55 3.82
C SER A 166 -4.23 -13.84 3.03
N VAL A 167 -3.14 -14.43 2.53
CA VAL A 167 -3.14 -15.75 1.88
C VAL A 167 -3.42 -16.86 2.91
N ASP A 168 -2.82 -16.79 4.11
CA ASP A 168 -3.12 -17.71 5.21
C ASP A 168 -4.62 -17.69 5.53
N PHE A 169 -5.19 -16.50 5.73
CA PHE A 169 -6.60 -16.33 6.01
C PHE A 169 -7.48 -16.91 4.91
N LEU A 170 -7.21 -16.61 3.65
CA LEU A 170 -7.99 -17.10 2.51
C LEU A 170 -7.87 -18.63 2.36
N SER A 171 -6.66 -19.18 2.50
CA SER A 171 -6.40 -20.61 2.33
C SER A 171 -7.06 -21.49 3.38
N THR A 172 -7.43 -20.92 4.54
CA THR A 172 -8.12 -21.63 5.63
C THR A 172 -9.65 -21.52 5.56
N ARG A 173 -10.21 -20.82 4.55
CA ARG A 173 -11.67 -20.70 4.39
C ARG A 173 -12.25 -21.93 3.69
N ASP A 174 -13.34 -22.50 4.24
CA ASP A 174 -13.98 -23.71 3.67
C ASP A 174 -14.44 -23.53 2.22
N ASN A 175 -14.83 -22.29 1.86
CA ASN A 175 -15.36 -21.94 0.55
C ASN A 175 -14.31 -21.37 -0.42
N VAL A 176 -13.02 -21.42 -0.07
CA VAL A 176 -11.89 -20.98 -0.92
C VAL A 176 -11.04 -22.17 -1.31
N ASP A 177 -10.60 -22.21 -2.57
CA ASP A 177 -9.61 -23.15 -3.04
C ASP A 177 -8.19 -22.60 -2.75
N PRO A 178 -7.40 -23.20 -1.85
CA PRO A 178 -6.09 -22.72 -1.47
C PRO A 178 -5.07 -22.74 -2.63
N GLU A 179 -5.32 -23.54 -3.67
CA GLU A 179 -4.47 -23.59 -4.88
C GLU A 179 -4.85 -22.51 -5.91
N ARG A 180 -5.85 -21.67 -5.63
CA ARG A 180 -6.38 -20.67 -6.55
C ARG A 180 -6.45 -19.29 -5.92
N ILE A 181 -5.33 -18.84 -5.31
CA ILE A 181 -5.23 -17.54 -4.64
C ILE A 181 -4.32 -16.60 -5.41
N GLY A 182 -4.82 -15.39 -5.69
CA GLY A 182 -4.07 -14.29 -6.28
C GLY A 182 -4.03 -13.06 -5.38
N ILE A 183 -3.18 -12.09 -5.72
CA ILE A 183 -3.08 -10.81 -5.00
C ILE A 183 -3.09 -9.62 -5.97
N ILE A 184 -3.61 -8.48 -5.49
CA ILE A 184 -3.55 -7.19 -6.18
C ILE A 184 -2.95 -6.17 -5.23
N GLY A 185 -1.85 -5.54 -5.65
CA GLY A 185 -1.27 -4.39 -4.99
C GLY A 185 -1.45 -3.11 -5.81
N ILE A 186 -1.89 -2.01 -5.19
CA ILE A 186 -2.14 -0.74 -5.85
C ILE A 186 -1.15 0.31 -5.33
N CYS A 187 -0.54 1.09 -6.22
CA CYS A 187 0.44 2.12 -5.88
C CYS A 187 1.65 1.53 -5.10
N GLY A 188 2.00 2.03 -3.93
CA GLY A 188 3.10 1.48 -3.12
C GLY A 188 2.91 0.01 -2.73
N TRP A 189 1.67 -0.44 -2.61
CA TRP A 189 1.34 -1.84 -2.36
C TRP A 189 1.57 -2.75 -3.57
N GLY A 190 1.71 -2.18 -4.77
CA GLY A 190 2.15 -2.94 -5.95
C GLY A 190 3.57 -3.47 -5.79
N GLY A 191 4.49 -2.67 -5.23
CA GLY A 191 5.85 -3.14 -4.89
C GLY A 191 5.86 -4.19 -3.78
N MET A 192 5.01 -4.02 -2.74
CA MET A 192 4.85 -5.02 -1.67
C MET A 192 4.26 -6.33 -2.20
N ALA A 193 3.26 -6.26 -3.09
CA ALA A 193 2.68 -7.45 -3.72
C ALA A 193 3.69 -8.23 -4.57
N ILE A 194 4.55 -7.53 -5.34
CA ILE A 194 5.62 -8.19 -6.10
C ILE A 194 6.63 -8.83 -5.13
N ASN A 195 6.99 -8.16 -4.02
CA ASN A 195 7.87 -8.74 -3.02
C ASN A 195 7.24 -9.98 -2.36
N ALA A 196 5.97 -9.91 -1.97
CA ALA A 196 5.22 -11.04 -1.41
C ALA A 196 5.16 -12.23 -2.39
N ALA A 197 4.92 -11.98 -3.69
CA ALA A 197 4.93 -13.01 -4.72
C ALA A 197 6.30 -13.68 -4.92
N GLY A 198 7.39 -12.99 -4.57
CA GLY A 198 8.75 -13.54 -4.57
C GLY A 198 9.03 -14.46 -3.37
N ILE A 199 8.26 -14.32 -2.29
CA ILE A 199 8.42 -15.07 -1.04
C ILE A 199 7.38 -16.19 -0.94
N ASP A 200 6.11 -15.87 -1.14
CA ASP A 200 4.99 -16.80 -0.93
C ASP A 200 4.63 -17.53 -2.24
N THR A 201 5.07 -18.77 -2.35
CA THR A 201 4.81 -19.62 -3.53
C THR A 201 3.35 -20.06 -3.69
N ARG A 202 2.50 -19.83 -2.68
CA ARG A 202 1.04 -20.06 -2.74
C ARG A 202 0.32 -19.01 -3.57
N VAL A 203 0.91 -17.81 -3.75
CA VAL A 203 0.38 -16.78 -4.64
C VAL A 203 0.52 -17.21 -6.09
N LYS A 204 -0.59 -17.57 -6.74
CA LYS A 204 -0.58 -18.13 -8.11
C LYS A 204 -0.57 -17.06 -9.20
N ALA A 205 -1.03 -15.84 -8.90
CA ALA A 205 -1.07 -14.72 -9.84
C ALA A 205 -1.03 -13.39 -9.09
N THR A 206 -0.28 -12.42 -9.62
CA THR A 206 -0.09 -11.11 -9.00
C THR A 206 -0.41 -9.99 -9.99
N VAL A 207 -1.20 -9.01 -9.55
CA VAL A 207 -1.40 -7.75 -10.26
C VAL A 207 -0.79 -6.60 -9.46
N ALA A 208 0.02 -5.78 -10.12
CA ALA A 208 0.58 -4.55 -9.57
C ALA A 208 0.05 -3.35 -10.38
N SER A 209 -1.02 -2.72 -9.87
CA SER A 209 -1.67 -1.59 -10.54
C SER A 209 -1.02 -0.27 -10.13
N THR A 210 -0.65 0.56 -11.13
CA THR A 210 -0.04 1.87 -10.94
C THR A 210 1.06 1.89 -9.86
N MET A 211 1.89 0.85 -9.88
CA MET A 211 2.81 0.49 -8.79
C MET A 211 3.90 1.54 -8.51
N TYR A 212 4.35 1.55 -7.25
CA TYR A 212 5.61 2.13 -6.82
C TYR A 212 6.53 1.06 -6.26
N ASP A 213 7.84 1.25 -6.44
CA ASP A 213 8.85 0.71 -5.55
C ASP A 213 9.10 1.75 -4.45
N MET A 214 8.48 1.54 -3.28
CA MET A 214 8.58 2.46 -2.14
C MET A 214 10.01 2.56 -1.61
N SER A 215 10.80 1.51 -1.71
CA SER A 215 12.22 1.53 -1.33
C SER A 215 13.04 2.41 -2.29
N ARG A 216 12.80 2.31 -3.60
CA ARG A 216 13.47 3.13 -4.61
C ARG A 216 13.14 4.61 -4.48
N VAL A 217 11.86 4.96 -4.34
CA VAL A 217 11.47 6.37 -4.21
C VAL A 217 12.00 6.99 -2.93
N THR A 218 11.99 6.24 -1.81
CA THR A 218 12.50 6.71 -0.53
C THR A 218 14.03 6.94 -0.57
N ALA A 219 14.76 6.02 -1.22
CA ALA A 219 16.22 6.11 -1.30
C ALA A 219 16.73 7.08 -2.37
N ASN A 220 16.02 7.23 -3.49
CA ASN A 220 16.50 7.90 -4.68
C ASN A 220 15.70 9.17 -5.06
N GLY A 221 14.57 9.43 -4.38
CA GLY A 221 13.64 10.49 -4.77
C GLY A 221 12.86 10.16 -6.05
N TYR A 222 11.93 11.04 -6.42
CA TYR A 222 11.19 10.90 -7.68
C TYR A 222 12.14 10.99 -8.88
N PHE A 223 11.92 10.11 -9.86
CA PHE A 223 12.73 10.02 -11.10
C PHE A 223 14.21 9.77 -10.82
N ASP A 224 14.53 9.13 -9.67
CA ASP A 224 15.90 8.89 -9.20
C ASP A 224 16.75 10.17 -9.10
N SER A 225 16.13 11.33 -8.90
CA SER A 225 16.79 12.65 -8.89
C SER A 225 17.79 12.85 -7.74
N ALA A 226 17.70 12.05 -6.69
CA ALA A 226 18.59 12.04 -5.52
C ALA A 226 19.39 10.72 -5.42
N ASN A 227 19.57 9.98 -6.52
CA ASN A 227 20.28 8.70 -6.51
C ASN A 227 21.81 8.87 -6.43
N ASN A 228 22.28 9.38 -5.30
CA ASN A 228 23.71 9.44 -4.99
C ASN A 228 23.91 9.27 -3.47
N ALA A 229 25.14 8.95 -3.07
CA ALA A 229 25.48 8.65 -1.67
C ALA A 229 25.28 9.86 -0.75
N ASP A 230 25.63 11.07 -1.19
CA ASP A 230 25.53 12.28 -0.37
C ASP A 230 24.09 12.67 -0.09
N ALA A 231 23.23 12.67 -1.12
CA ALA A 231 21.80 12.93 -0.96
C ALA A 231 21.13 11.93 0.00
N ARG A 232 21.45 10.63 -0.13
CA ARG A 232 20.96 9.61 0.82
C ARG A 232 21.50 9.81 2.21
N ASN A 233 22.77 10.23 2.36
CA ASN A 233 23.33 10.50 3.68
C ASN A 233 22.63 11.68 4.37
N GLU A 234 22.36 12.77 3.66
CA GLU A 234 21.60 13.90 4.20
C GLU A 234 20.15 13.49 4.60
N ALA A 235 19.49 12.71 3.78
CA ALA A 235 18.17 12.17 4.12
C ALA A 235 18.21 11.31 5.39
N ARG A 236 19.24 10.45 5.56
CA ARG A 236 19.43 9.65 6.78
C ARG A 236 19.68 10.51 8.01
N LYS A 237 20.49 11.56 7.90
CA LYS A 237 20.72 12.51 9.01
C LYS A 237 19.40 13.14 9.46
N ALA A 238 18.56 13.60 8.54
CA ALA A 238 17.25 14.17 8.85
C ALA A 238 16.33 13.14 9.54
N LEU A 239 16.26 11.90 9.02
CA LEU A 239 15.50 10.82 9.64
C LEU A 239 16.00 10.48 11.05
N MET A 240 17.32 10.46 11.28
CA MET A 240 17.88 10.17 12.61
C MET A 240 17.65 11.32 13.61
N ALA A 241 17.69 12.57 13.16
CA ALA A 241 17.32 13.72 13.98
C ALA A 241 15.83 13.65 14.40
N GLN A 242 14.94 13.28 13.46
CA GLN A 242 13.52 13.08 13.77
C GLN A 242 13.31 11.94 14.75
N ARG A 243 13.98 10.79 14.57
CA ARG A 243 13.91 9.67 15.52
C ARG A 243 14.34 10.06 16.93
N THR A 244 15.40 10.85 17.06
CA THR A 244 15.85 11.36 18.35
C THR A 244 14.80 12.27 19.00
N LYS A 245 14.16 13.13 18.21
CA LYS A 245 13.07 14.00 18.67
C LYS A 245 11.87 13.16 19.14
N ASP A 246 11.42 12.21 18.32
CA ASP A 246 10.30 11.30 18.63
C ASP A 246 10.58 10.55 19.94
N PHE A 247 11.78 10.01 20.12
CA PHE A 247 12.18 9.29 21.33
C PHE A 247 12.17 10.18 22.58
N LYS A 248 12.70 11.41 22.48
CA LYS A 248 12.69 12.37 23.60
C LYS A 248 11.28 12.76 24.02
N ASN A 249 10.38 12.90 23.05
CA ASN A 249 9.00 13.36 23.30
C ASN A 249 8.05 12.21 23.68
N GLY A 250 8.44 10.95 23.49
CA GLY A 250 7.57 9.79 23.66
C GLY A 250 6.40 9.76 22.66
N THR A 251 6.48 10.53 21.58
CA THR A 251 5.43 10.66 20.54
C THR A 251 6.07 10.77 19.16
N TYR A 252 5.29 10.51 18.11
CA TYR A 252 5.74 10.58 16.72
C TYR A 252 5.11 11.79 16.03
N ASP A 253 5.96 12.67 15.46
CA ASP A 253 5.47 13.69 14.55
C ASP A 253 4.93 13.05 13.26
N LEU A 254 3.89 13.64 12.67
CA LEU A 254 3.33 13.22 11.41
C LEU A 254 3.85 14.09 10.27
N ALA A 255 4.15 13.44 9.13
CA ALA A 255 4.77 14.11 7.97
C ALA A 255 3.82 14.99 7.15
N GLY A 256 2.51 14.93 7.45
CA GLY A 256 1.47 15.50 6.61
C GLY A 256 0.97 14.50 5.57
N GLY A 257 -0.28 14.65 5.15
CA GLY A 257 -0.87 13.90 4.04
C GLY A 257 -0.57 14.56 2.68
N VAL A 258 -1.48 14.40 1.74
CA VAL A 258 -1.45 15.20 0.50
C VAL A 258 -1.57 16.68 0.88
N VAL A 259 -0.76 17.50 0.20
CA VAL A 259 -0.67 18.93 0.50
C VAL A 259 -2.05 19.62 0.44
N ASP A 260 -2.33 20.46 1.45
CA ASP A 260 -3.56 21.25 1.57
C ASP A 260 -3.25 22.53 2.36
N PRO A 261 -3.51 23.73 1.80
CA PRO A 261 -4.09 24.01 0.48
C PRO A 261 -3.16 23.62 -0.68
N LEU A 262 -3.78 23.33 -1.86
CA LEU A 262 -3.02 23.00 -3.08
C LEU A 262 -2.28 24.24 -3.61
N PRO A 263 -0.94 24.19 -3.78
CA PRO A 263 -0.20 25.29 -4.40
C PRO A 263 -0.60 25.48 -5.89
N ASP A 264 -0.67 26.74 -6.34
CA ASP A 264 -1.04 27.07 -7.72
C ASP A 264 -0.08 26.47 -8.75
N ASP A 265 1.22 26.44 -8.44
CA ASP A 265 2.29 25.87 -9.28
C ASP A 265 2.55 24.37 -9.05
N ALA A 266 1.64 23.69 -8.34
CA ALA A 266 1.79 22.27 -8.05
C ALA A 266 1.91 21.45 -9.35
N PRO A 267 2.84 20.47 -9.42
CA PRO A 267 2.93 19.52 -10.53
C PRO A 267 1.60 18.79 -10.75
N TYR A 268 1.33 18.39 -12.01
CA TYR A 268 0.05 17.73 -12.38
C TYR A 268 -0.29 16.55 -11.47
N PHE A 269 0.67 15.71 -11.13
CA PHE A 269 0.42 14.53 -10.31
C PHE A 269 0.08 14.89 -8.84
N VAL A 270 0.56 16.03 -8.33
CA VAL A 270 0.17 16.55 -7.02
C VAL A 270 -1.28 17.03 -7.05
N LYS A 271 -1.69 17.69 -8.16
CA LYS A 271 -3.08 18.09 -8.41
C LYS A 271 -4.00 16.87 -8.50
N ASP A 272 -3.57 15.78 -9.15
CA ASP A 272 -4.31 14.52 -9.24
C ASP A 272 -4.49 13.89 -7.85
N TYR A 273 -3.44 13.83 -7.02
CA TYR A 273 -3.54 13.33 -5.65
C TYR A 273 -4.46 14.20 -4.79
N TYR A 274 -4.37 15.54 -4.92
CA TYR A 274 -5.27 16.44 -4.21
C TYR A 274 -6.72 16.18 -4.60
N ALA A 275 -7.00 16.09 -5.92
CA ALA A 275 -8.34 15.83 -6.44
C ALA A 275 -8.94 14.52 -5.93
N TYR A 276 -8.13 13.51 -5.64
CA TYR A 276 -8.60 12.27 -5.04
C TYR A 276 -8.70 12.39 -3.51
N TYR A 277 -7.62 12.67 -2.81
CA TYR A 277 -7.56 12.53 -1.35
C TYR A 277 -8.18 13.69 -0.58
N LYS A 278 -8.30 14.89 -1.16
CA LYS A 278 -8.78 16.10 -0.49
C LYS A 278 -10.17 16.56 -0.93
N THR A 279 -10.82 15.80 -1.80
CA THR A 279 -12.19 16.08 -2.28
C THR A 279 -13.11 14.88 -2.02
N PRO A 280 -14.44 15.04 -2.14
CA PRO A 280 -15.39 13.92 -1.98
C PRO A 280 -15.16 12.73 -2.90
N ARG A 281 -14.35 12.86 -3.96
CA ARG A 281 -14.00 11.78 -4.89
C ARG A 281 -13.39 10.58 -4.16
N GLY A 282 -12.50 10.81 -3.21
CA GLY A 282 -11.80 9.73 -2.53
C GLY A 282 -11.35 10.07 -1.11
N TYR A 283 -11.78 11.23 -0.54
CA TYR A 283 -11.49 11.55 0.85
C TYR A 283 -12.03 10.49 1.80
N HIS A 284 -11.21 10.05 2.74
CA HIS A 284 -11.66 9.19 3.82
C HIS A 284 -11.03 9.59 5.16
N LYS A 285 -11.84 9.59 6.23
CA LYS A 285 -11.42 10.05 7.57
C LYS A 285 -10.27 9.25 8.19
N ARG A 286 -10.09 7.98 7.80
CA ARG A 286 -8.99 7.12 8.29
C ARG A 286 -7.78 7.09 7.35
N SER A 287 -7.88 7.62 6.14
CA SER A 287 -6.77 7.65 5.18
C SER A 287 -5.68 8.63 5.62
N LEU A 288 -4.44 8.18 5.64
CA LEU A 288 -3.28 9.00 5.98
C LEU A 288 -3.09 10.12 4.95
N ASN A 289 -3.24 9.81 3.67
CA ASN A 289 -3.10 10.79 2.59
C ASN A 289 -4.19 11.88 2.64
N SER A 290 -5.40 11.53 3.07
CA SER A 290 -6.48 12.50 3.26
C SER A 290 -6.29 13.39 4.50
N ASN A 291 -5.45 12.97 5.45
CA ASN A 291 -5.29 13.63 6.76
C ASN A 291 -3.83 13.98 7.05
N LYS A 292 -3.28 13.49 8.17
CA LYS A 292 -1.99 13.93 8.71
C LYS A 292 -0.78 13.14 8.21
N GLY A 293 -0.98 12.11 7.40
CA GLY A 293 0.10 11.32 6.80
C GLY A 293 0.72 10.29 7.74
N TRP A 294 1.85 9.78 7.30
CA TRP A 294 2.67 8.83 8.03
C TRP A 294 3.46 9.50 9.15
N ALA A 295 3.95 8.73 10.12
CA ALA A 295 4.97 9.22 11.03
C ALA A 295 6.19 9.69 10.23
N ALA A 296 6.77 10.85 10.62
CA ALA A 296 7.83 11.49 9.84
C ALA A 296 9.10 10.63 9.74
N SER A 297 9.33 9.76 10.71
CA SER A 297 10.44 8.78 10.73
C SER A 297 10.10 7.42 10.10
N ALA A 298 8.86 7.20 9.61
CA ALA A 298 8.39 5.92 9.09
C ALA A 298 9.20 5.39 7.89
N GLY A 299 9.75 6.28 7.05
CA GLY A 299 10.53 5.89 5.87
C GLY A 299 11.92 5.31 6.16
N THR A 300 12.34 5.23 7.43
CA THR A 300 13.72 4.85 7.80
C THR A 300 14.11 3.46 7.27
N SER A 301 13.25 2.46 7.42
CA SER A 301 13.53 1.09 6.96
C SER A 301 13.48 0.97 5.43
N LEU A 302 12.62 1.70 4.76
CA LEU A 302 12.54 1.73 3.29
C LEU A 302 13.79 2.31 2.65
N MET A 303 14.50 3.23 3.32
CA MET A 303 15.73 3.87 2.82
C MET A 303 16.84 2.85 2.50
N ASN A 304 16.91 1.74 3.23
CA ASN A 304 17.96 0.72 3.07
C ASN A 304 17.44 -0.63 2.53
N THR A 305 16.14 -0.74 2.26
CA THR A 305 15.54 -1.95 1.70
C THR A 305 15.57 -1.91 0.17
N LYS A 306 15.62 -3.07 -0.47
CA LYS A 306 15.46 -3.26 -1.90
C LYS A 306 14.30 -4.24 -2.12
N LEU A 307 13.08 -3.72 -2.15
CA LEU A 307 11.86 -4.54 -2.26
C LEU A 307 11.88 -5.53 -3.43
N LEU A 308 12.43 -5.11 -4.56
CA LEU A 308 12.44 -5.92 -5.78
C LEU A 308 13.77 -6.67 -6.00
N ALA A 309 14.55 -6.92 -4.91
CA ALA A 309 15.87 -7.52 -5.03
C ALA A 309 15.86 -8.85 -5.80
N TYR A 310 14.89 -9.71 -5.52
CA TYR A 310 14.74 -11.04 -6.11
C TYR A 310 13.49 -11.17 -7.00
N ALA A 311 13.01 -10.07 -7.57
CA ALA A 311 11.81 -10.11 -8.43
C ALA A 311 12.02 -10.96 -9.71
N ASP A 312 13.24 -11.13 -10.17
CA ASP A 312 13.62 -12.01 -11.27
C ASP A 312 13.46 -13.52 -10.97
N GLU A 313 13.31 -13.89 -9.70
CA GLU A 313 13.09 -15.29 -9.28
C GLU A 313 11.60 -15.66 -9.21
N ILE A 314 10.68 -14.69 -9.34
CA ILE A 314 9.23 -14.93 -9.31
C ILE A 314 8.82 -15.85 -10.48
N ARG A 315 8.31 -17.02 -10.15
CA ARG A 315 7.90 -18.02 -11.16
C ARG A 315 6.46 -17.82 -11.63
N ASN A 316 5.58 -17.34 -10.75
CA ASN A 316 4.17 -17.18 -11.04
C ASN A 316 3.88 -15.95 -11.94
N PRO A 317 2.77 -15.93 -12.67
CA PRO A 317 2.37 -14.82 -13.53
C PRO A 317 2.26 -13.49 -12.79
N VAL A 318 2.78 -12.43 -13.42
CA VAL A 318 2.67 -11.05 -12.91
C VAL A 318 2.18 -10.14 -14.03
N LEU A 319 1.12 -9.36 -13.75
CA LEU A 319 0.62 -8.30 -14.60
C LEU A 319 0.87 -6.95 -13.92
N ILE A 320 1.69 -6.11 -14.54
CA ILE A 320 1.89 -4.71 -14.13
C ILE A 320 1.02 -3.82 -15.00
N ILE A 321 0.27 -2.90 -14.39
CA ILE A 321 -0.61 -1.96 -15.09
C ILE A 321 -0.19 -0.53 -14.74
N HIS A 322 -0.03 0.34 -15.75
CA HIS A 322 0.21 1.77 -15.56
C HIS A 322 -0.60 2.61 -16.52
N GLY A 323 -0.88 3.85 -16.13
CA GLY A 323 -1.35 4.87 -17.05
C GLY A 323 -0.19 5.43 -17.89
N GLU A 324 -0.47 5.79 -19.16
CA GLU A 324 0.51 6.45 -20.04
C GLU A 324 1.09 7.71 -19.40
N LYS A 325 0.22 8.53 -18.76
CA LYS A 325 0.58 9.78 -18.10
C LYS A 325 0.99 9.62 -16.63
N ALA A 326 1.02 8.40 -16.11
CA ALA A 326 1.40 8.18 -14.72
C ALA A 326 2.87 8.56 -14.50
N HIS A 327 3.11 9.52 -13.59
CA HIS A 327 4.46 9.92 -13.19
C HIS A 327 5.27 8.77 -12.57
N SER A 328 4.57 7.74 -12.05
CA SER A 328 5.13 6.53 -11.45
C SER A 328 5.43 5.40 -12.45
N ARG A 329 5.14 5.57 -13.75
CA ARG A 329 5.26 4.49 -14.73
C ARG A 329 6.67 3.87 -14.79
N TYR A 330 7.71 4.67 -14.57
CA TYR A 330 9.09 4.19 -14.54
C TYR A 330 9.40 3.15 -13.47
N PHE A 331 8.62 3.08 -12.38
CA PHE A 331 8.74 1.99 -11.40
C PHE A 331 8.26 0.66 -11.99
N GLY A 332 7.11 0.67 -12.68
CA GLY A 332 6.60 -0.53 -13.34
C GLY A 332 7.47 -0.99 -14.50
N GLU A 333 8.00 -0.06 -15.29
CA GLU A 333 8.98 -0.36 -16.34
C GLU A 333 10.25 -1.00 -15.75
N GLY A 334 10.75 -0.45 -14.62
CA GLY A 334 11.91 -1.00 -13.90
C GLY A 334 11.65 -2.36 -13.28
N ALA A 335 10.46 -2.57 -12.69
CA ALA A 335 10.05 -3.87 -12.16
C ALA A 335 9.93 -4.93 -13.27
N PHE A 336 9.33 -4.57 -14.41
CA PHE A 336 9.25 -5.45 -15.58
C PHE A 336 10.65 -5.82 -16.11
N GLU A 337 11.55 -4.83 -16.24
CA GLU A 337 12.93 -5.06 -16.66
C GLU A 337 13.66 -5.97 -15.66
N LYS A 338 13.50 -5.76 -14.35
CA LYS A 338 14.09 -6.60 -13.31
C LYS A 338 13.61 -8.05 -13.40
N MET A 339 12.29 -8.27 -13.56
CA MET A 339 11.70 -9.61 -13.64
C MET A 339 12.06 -10.37 -14.92
N THR A 340 12.30 -9.66 -16.03
CA THR A 340 12.40 -10.28 -17.36
C THR A 340 13.76 -10.18 -18.02
N GLY A 341 14.64 -9.30 -17.51
CA GLY A 341 15.88 -8.91 -18.16
C GLY A 341 15.68 -8.13 -19.48
N LYS A 342 14.44 -7.69 -19.77
CA LYS A 342 14.08 -6.99 -21.02
C LYS A 342 13.47 -5.63 -20.73
N LYS A 343 14.02 -4.57 -21.36
CA LYS A 343 13.43 -3.21 -21.29
C LYS A 343 12.00 -3.23 -21.82
N ALA A 344 11.12 -2.47 -21.20
CA ALA A 344 9.74 -2.30 -21.65
C ALA A 344 9.66 -1.70 -23.05
N ASN A 345 10.43 -0.62 -23.29
CA ASN A 345 10.44 0.15 -24.54
C ASN A 345 9.01 0.65 -24.90
N VAL A 346 8.31 1.22 -23.91
CA VAL A 346 7.00 1.84 -24.14
C VAL A 346 7.17 3.00 -25.13
N PRO A 347 6.38 3.07 -26.22
CA PRO A 347 6.46 4.18 -27.17
C PRO A 347 6.19 5.53 -26.48
N ALA A 348 6.84 6.59 -26.97
CA ALA A 348 6.65 7.94 -26.43
C ALA A 348 5.20 8.46 -26.60
N LYS A 349 4.47 7.94 -27.60
CA LYS A 349 3.06 8.23 -27.84
C LYS A 349 2.35 6.90 -28.13
N LEU A 350 1.28 6.66 -27.37
CA LEU A 350 0.45 5.49 -27.57
C LEU A 350 -0.72 5.77 -28.52
N ASP A 351 -1.25 4.71 -29.11
CA ASP A 351 -2.53 4.74 -29.81
C ASP A 351 -3.64 4.89 -28.75
N ALA A 352 -4.40 5.98 -28.85
CA ALA A 352 -5.45 6.28 -27.86
C ALA A 352 -6.61 5.27 -27.84
N THR A 353 -6.73 4.42 -28.86
CA THR A 353 -7.84 3.48 -29.04
C THR A 353 -7.57 2.09 -28.47
N LYS A 354 -6.34 1.78 -28.10
CA LYS A 354 -5.96 0.45 -27.58
C LYS A 354 -4.86 0.51 -26.53
N ASN A 355 -4.97 -0.35 -25.54
CA ASN A 355 -3.92 -0.52 -24.55
C ASN A 355 -2.63 -1.03 -25.20
N TRP A 356 -1.50 -0.51 -24.75
CA TRP A 356 -0.21 -1.06 -25.14
C TRP A 356 0.22 -2.13 -24.13
N SER A 357 0.76 -3.24 -24.60
CA SER A 357 1.32 -4.25 -23.70
C SER A 357 2.60 -4.86 -24.23
N LYS A 358 3.42 -5.34 -23.29
CA LYS A 358 4.58 -6.18 -23.57
C LYS A 358 4.60 -7.37 -22.63
N THR A 359 4.69 -8.56 -23.21
CA THR A 359 4.76 -9.81 -22.47
C THR A 359 6.11 -10.49 -22.71
N VAL A 360 6.74 -10.98 -21.64
CA VAL A 360 7.94 -11.82 -21.70
C VAL A 360 7.72 -13.00 -20.74
N GLY A 361 7.65 -14.21 -21.28
CA GLY A 361 7.23 -15.38 -20.51
C GLY A 361 5.83 -15.18 -19.94
N ASN A 362 5.69 -15.24 -18.62
CA ASN A 362 4.44 -15.00 -17.90
C ASN A 362 4.39 -13.62 -17.17
N LYS A 363 5.24 -12.69 -17.59
CA LYS A 363 5.26 -11.32 -17.06
C LYS A 363 4.74 -10.36 -18.12
N GLU A 364 3.74 -9.56 -17.76
CA GLU A 364 3.14 -8.58 -18.68
C GLU A 364 3.20 -7.18 -18.06
N LEU A 365 3.59 -6.20 -18.89
CA LEU A 365 3.41 -4.78 -18.60
C LEU A 365 2.32 -4.25 -19.56
N LEU A 366 1.26 -3.69 -18.97
CA LEU A 366 0.12 -3.09 -19.67
C LEU A 366 0.11 -1.57 -19.41
N VAL A 367 0.00 -0.76 -20.46
CA VAL A 367 -0.09 0.70 -20.33
C VAL A 367 -1.38 1.20 -20.94
N ILE A 368 -2.15 1.95 -20.15
CA ILE A 368 -3.47 2.47 -20.50
C ILE A 368 -3.32 3.88 -21.10
N PRO A 369 -3.71 4.10 -22.36
CA PRO A 369 -3.56 5.38 -23.02
C PRO A 369 -4.30 6.52 -22.30
N GLY A 370 -3.62 7.65 -22.16
CA GLY A 370 -4.16 8.87 -21.57
C GLY A 370 -4.45 8.82 -20.07
N ALA A 371 -4.36 7.65 -19.41
CA ALA A 371 -4.61 7.53 -17.99
C ALA A 371 -3.47 8.10 -17.15
N SER A 372 -3.80 8.78 -16.05
CA SER A 372 -2.87 9.22 -15.02
C SER A 372 -2.64 8.10 -13.98
N HIS A 373 -1.82 8.38 -12.95
CA HIS A 373 -1.65 7.47 -11.83
C HIS A 373 -2.95 7.25 -11.06
N VAL A 374 -3.67 8.34 -10.78
CA VAL A 374 -4.87 8.34 -9.92
C VAL A 374 -6.11 7.90 -10.69
N ASP A 375 -6.13 7.96 -12.02
CA ASP A 375 -7.20 7.36 -12.81
C ASP A 375 -7.32 5.85 -12.56
N LEU A 376 -6.21 5.18 -12.22
CA LEU A 376 -6.22 3.76 -11.87
C LEU A 376 -6.61 3.49 -10.40
N TYR A 377 -7.10 4.50 -9.66
CA TYR A 377 -7.66 4.30 -8.33
C TYR A 377 -9.16 4.04 -8.35
N ASP A 378 -9.90 4.76 -9.18
CA ASP A 378 -11.36 4.79 -9.13
C ASP A 378 -12.07 4.97 -10.48
N ASN A 379 -11.36 5.30 -11.57
CA ASN A 379 -11.98 5.49 -12.86
C ASN A 379 -12.27 4.15 -13.55
N LEU A 380 -13.53 3.69 -13.49
CA LEU A 380 -13.97 2.41 -14.05
C LEU A 380 -13.79 2.29 -15.57
N GLU A 381 -13.69 3.41 -16.29
CA GLU A 381 -13.44 3.41 -17.75
C GLU A 381 -11.94 3.21 -18.07
N LYS A 382 -11.05 3.53 -17.10
CA LYS A 382 -9.60 3.43 -17.26
C LYS A 382 -9.02 2.18 -16.63
N ILE A 383 -9.57 1.73 -15.51
CA ILE A 383 -9.13 0.49 -14.88
C ILE A 383 -9.58 -0.69 -15.75
N PRO A 384 -8.64 -1.49 -16.29
CA PRO A 384 -8.98 -2.55 -17.25
C PRO A 384 -9.49 -3.80 -16.52
N PHE A 385 -10.64 -3.73 -15.82
CA PHE A 385 -11.18 -4.83 -15.02
C PHE A 385 -11.43 -6.11 -15.83
N GLU A 386 -11.80 -6.01 -17.11
CA GLU A 386 -11.95 -7.18 -17.96
C GLU A 386 -10.60 -7.88 -18.21
N LYS A 387 -9.52 -7.12 -18.38
CA LYS A 387 -8.17 -7.69 -18.48
C LYS A 387 -7.72 -8.35 -17.17
N LEU A 388 -8.05 -7.75 -16.01
CA LEU A 388 -7.80 -8.36 -14.70
C LEU A 388 -8.57 -9.68 -14.56
N ASN A 389 -9.84 -9.68 -14.92
CA ASN A 389 -10.70 -10.86 -14.91
C ASN A 389 -10.12 -11.99 -15.78
N GLU A 390 -9.75 -11.68 -17.02
CA GLU A 390 -9.12 -12.64 -17.94
C GLU A 390 -7.79 -13.19 -17.36
N PHE A 391 -6.94 -12.29 -16.82
CA PHE A 391 -5.67 -12.66 -16.22
C PHE A 391 -5.84 -13.65 -15.06
N PHE A 392 -6.72 -13.34 -14.11
CA PHE A 392 -6.95 -14.24 -12.97
C PHE A 392 -7.68 -15.52 -13.37
N LYS A 393 -8.68 -15.47 -14.25
CA LYS A 393 -9.34 -16.70 -14.78
C LYS A 393 -8.36 -17.64 -15.46
N THR A 394 -7.38 -17.09 -16.17
CA THR A 394 -6.36 -17.90 -16.86
C THR A 394 -5.39 -18.54 -15.88
N ASN A 395 -5.03 -17.86 -14.79
CA ASN A 395 -3.93 -18.24 -13.90
C ASN A 395 -4.38 -18.83 -12.55
N LEU A 396 -5.66 -18.77 -12.22
CA LEU A 396 -6.28 -19.37 -11.02
C LEU A 396 -7.21 -20.55 -11.44
N LYS A 397 -6.66 -21.51 -12.17
CA LYS A 397 -7.39 -22.71 -12.67
C LYS A 397 -7.29 -23.86 -11.68
#